data_7c0d08605096d6ff2dc589b5a81ceb56
#
_entry.id   7c0d08605096d6ff2dc589b5a81ceb56
#
_cell.length_a   1.000
_cell.length_b   1.000
_cell.length_c   1.000
_cell.angle_alpha   90.00
_cell.angle_beta   90.00
_cell.angle_gamma   90.00
#
_symmetry.space_group_name_H-M   'P 1'
#
loop_
_entity.id
_entity.type
_entity.pdbx_description
1 polymer ?
#
loop_
_entity_poly.entity_id
_entity_poly.type
_entity_poly.pdbx_seq_one_letter_code
_entity_poly.pdbx_strand_id
1 'polypeptide(L)'
;AASDVYKRQVIDIAVFTGEEIPRRSVLPERLVPSLPGIYGAERVESERIRLANEGQPLRVRPVGVTHSANMADPEKWVNPLCGYAYDSFNKDALLRLAKAENGRMTLPGGASYKVLVLPLPRPMNPEPVLSPEVQKKINESKEAGVLIPSLPYMEDDFSAYGLERDMIVPKDIAWTHRRGELGDIYFIANQQEETRTFTASMRIDRKPECWNPVTGEMNIHPVYQIKGNRTEVTLTLAPNESVFIVYPIEKANESKGKEDILQKVQKSKNSPAKELLDISLDAEEYTVTFVANGQTVTRKALFDWSKEDNERIRYYSGTAIYKTTFPWKYKEQKDRQVYLHLGTVYNLATVRVNGIDCGTVWTAPYRADITAALKKGTNELEIEVTNTWANALKGTDEGKAPFEGIWTNAKYRKQENTLLPGGLLGPLYLEQSN
;
A
#
# COMPACT_ATOMS: atom_id res chain seq x y z
N ALA A 1 -24.56 0.44 -2.93
CA ALA A 1 -23.65 0.67 -1.78
C ALA A 1 -22.19 0.73 -2.19
N ALA A 2 -21.69 -0.15 -3.08
CA ALA A 2 -20.29 -0.09 -3.55
C ALA A 2 -19.99 1.20 -4.34
N SER A 3 -20.97 1.76 -5.05
CA SER A 3 -20.79 2.98 -5.84
C SER A 3 -20.48 4.23 -5.00
N ASP A 4 -20.87 4.28 -3.73
CA ASP A 4 -20.65 5.44 -2.88
C ASP A 4 -19.22 5.55 -2.37
N VAL A 5 -18.53 4.42 -2.21
CA VAL A 5 -17.12 4.38 -1.82
C VAL A 5 -16.21 4.89 -2.96
N TYR A 6 -16.61 4.65 -4.22
CA TYR A 6 -15.85 5.06 -5.41
C TYR A 6 -16.15 6.49 -5.88
N LYS A 7 -17.23 7.12 -5.41
CA LYS A 7 -17.65 8.47 -5.83
C LYS A 7 -16.64 9.58 -5.58
N ARG A 8 -15.57 9.30 -4.83
CA ARG A 8 -14.54 10.28 -4.44
C ARG A 8 -13.20 10.06 -5.12
N GLN A 9 -13.06 9.04 -5.94
CA GLN A 9 -11.81 8.81 -6.65
C GLN A 9 -11.69 9.81 -7.82
N VAL A 10 -10.53 10.43 -7.98
CA VAL A 10 -10.24 11.32 -9.11
C VAL A 10 -9.77 10.47 -10.27
N ILE A 11 -10.60 10.37 -11.29
CA ILE A 11 -10.37 9.49 -12.43
C ILE A 11 -10.69 10.29 -13.70
N ASP A 12 -9.78 10.24 -14.66
CA ASP A 12 -9.95 10.96 -15.92
C ASP A 12 -10.25 10.04 -17.12
N ILE A 13 -10.07 8.71 -16.94
CA ILE A 13 -10.16 7.73 -18.03
C ILE A 13 -11.27 6.71 -17.74
N ALA A 14 -12.21 6.59 -18.66
CA ALA A 14 -13.19 5.49 -18.71
C ALA A 14 -12.71 4.44 -19.69
N VAL A 15 -12.72 3.15 -19.30
CA VAL A 15 -12.41 2.02 -20.16
C VAL A 15 -13.71 1.26 -20.44
N PHE A 16 -14.21 1.35 -21.67
CA PHE A 16 -15.39 0.61 -22.08
C PHE A 16 -15.05 -0.87 -22.25
N THR A 17 -15.75 -1.74 -21.53
CA THR A 17 -15.46 -3.18 -21.49
C THR A 17 -16.10 -3.97 -22.64
N GLY A 18 -16.87 -3.31 -23.49
CA GLY A 18 -17.62 -3.94 -24.59
C GLY A 18 -19.06 -4.27 -24.19
N GLU A 19 -19.81 -4.85 -25.13
CA GLU A 19 -21.25 -5.13 -25.00
C GLU A 19 -21.56 -6.55 -24.53
N GLU A 20 -20.55 -7.37 -24.43
CA GLU A 20 -20.70 -8.75 -24.00
C GLU A 20 -20.95 -8.86 -22.49
N ILE A 21 -21.24 -10.08 -22.03
CA ILE A 21 -21.52 -10.42 -20.63
C ILE A 21 -20.57 -9.66 -19.69
N PRO A 22 -21.05 -9.16 -18.53
CA PRO A 22 -20.27 -8.36 -17.61
C PRO A 22 -18.91 -8.98 -17.35
N ARG A 23 -17.87 -8.34 -17.83
CA ARG A 23 -16.48 -8.75 -17.64
C ARG A 23 -15.81 -7.76 -16.69
N ARG A 24 -14.88 -8.24 -15.93
CA ARG A 24 -13.96 -7.36 -15.21
C ARG A 24 -13.19 -6.52 -16.23
N SER A 25 -12.89 -5.27 -15.86
CA SER A 25 -12.00 -4.47 -16.70
C SER A 25 -10.70 -5.22 -16.88
N VAL A 26 -10.38 -5.44 -18.12
CA VAL A 26 -9.09 -5.97 -18.51
C VAL A 26 -8.27 -4.77 -18.92
N LEU A 27 -7.05 -4.69 -18.42
CA LEU A 27 -6.07 -3.72 -18.91
C LEU A 27 -6.04 -3.82 -20.44
N PRO A 28 -6.05 -2.69 -21.16
CA PRO A 28 -5.82 -2.71 -22.59
C PRO A 28 -4.60 -3.57 -22.92
N GLU A 29 -4.72 -4.50 -23.87
CA GLU A 29 -3.65 -5.47 -24.18
C GLU A 29 -2.28 -4.81 -24.42
N ARG A 30 -2.28 -3.59 -24.99
CA ARG A 30 -1.05 -2.86 -25.20
C ARG A 30 -0.33 -2.43 -23.91
N LEU A 31 -1.03 -2.35 -22.78
CA LEU A 31 -0.40 -2.02 -21.50
C LEU A 31 0.27 -3.25 -20.87
N VAL A 32 -0.11 -4.45 -21.30
CA VAL A 32 0.54 -5.69 -20.85
C VAL A 32 2.04 -5.69 -21.15
N PRO A 33 2.52 -5.28 -22.35
CA PRO A 33 3.95 -5.17 -22.62
C PRO A 33 4.69 -4.13 -21.77
N SER A 34 3.99 -3.16 -21.20
CA SER A 34 4.61 -2.17 -20.30
C SER A 34 4.78 -2.68 -18.88
N LEU A 35 4.15 -3.80 -18.53
CA LEU A 35 4.22 -4.41 -17.21
C LEU A 35 5.55 -5.11 -16.84
N PRO A 36 6.43 -5.54 -17.78
CA PRO A 36 7.67 -6.24 -17.42
C PRO A 36 8.57 -5.46 -16.46
N GLY A 37 8.57 -4.13 -16.55
CA GLY A 37 9.29 -3.27 -15.60
C GLY A 37 8.68 -3.24 -14.20
N ILE A 38 7.46 -3.74 -14.05
CA ILE A 38 6.65 -3.70 -12.84
C ILE A 38 6.54 -5.09 -12.22
N TYR A 39 6.24 -6.11 -13.05
CA TYR A 39 5.94 -7.47 -12.59
C TYR A 39 6.96 -8.53 -13.00
N GLY A 40 7.92 -8.19 -13.87
CA GLY A 40 8.81 -9.16 -14.51
C GLY A 40 8.15 -9.92 -15.67
N ALA A 41 8.99 -10.50 -16.53
CA ALA A 41 8.55 -11.14 -17.78
C ALA A 41 7.63 -12.35 -17.55
N GLU A 42 7.90 -13.15 -16.53
CA GLU A 42 7.10 -14.34 -16.20
C GLU A 42 5.66 -13.97 -15.82
N ARG A 43 5.48 -12.92 -15.03
CA ARG A 43 4.15 -12.45 -14.65
C ARG A 43 3.38 -11.88 -15.83
N VAL A 44 4.06 -11.17 -16.71
CA VAL A 44 3.45 -10.63 -17.94
C VAL A 44 2.97 -11.77 -18.84
N GLU A 45 3.76 -12.82 -19.02
CA GLU A 45 3.35 -13.99 -19.81
C GLU A 45 2.18 -14.72 -19.15
N SER A 46 2.17 -14.87 -17.84
CA SER A 46 1.07 -15.42 -17.08
C SER A 46 -0.24 -14.65 -17.30
N GLU A 47 -0.19 -13.31 -17.24
CA GLU A 47 -1.36 -12.46 -17.52
C GLU A 47 -1.80 -12.55 -18.98
N ARG A 48 -0.87 -12.64 -19.93
CA ARG A 48 -1.16 -12.81 -21.35
C ARG A 48 -1.89 -14.13 -21.61
N ILE A 49 -1.44 -15.23 -20.99
CA ILE A 49 -2.09 -16.54 -21.07
C ILE A 49 -3.49 -16.47 -20.44
N ARG A 50 -3.63 -15.81 -19.30
CA ARG A 50 -4.92 -15.61 -18.63
C ARG A 50 -5.92 -14.88 -19.55
N LEU A 51 -5.50 -13.79 -20.16
CA LEU A 51 -6.34 -13.00 -21.08
C LEU A 51 -6.74 -13.81 -22.30
N ALA A 52 -5.81 -14.59 -22.87
CA ALA A 52 -6.09 -15.45 -24.02
C ALA A 52 -7.08 -16.57 -23.70
N ASN A 53 -7.20 -16.98 -22.43
CA ASN A 53 -8.16 -18.00 -21.97
C ASN A 53 -9.47 -17.41 -21.44
N GLU A 54 -9.65 -16.10 -21.45
CA GLU A 54 -10.86 -15.47 -20.93
C GLU A 54 -12.09 -15.91 -21.75
N GLY A 55 -13.09 -16.45 -21.04
CA GLY A 55 -14.33 -16.95 -21.66
C GLY A 55 -14.23 -18.32 -22.33
N GLN A 56 -13.08 -18.99 -22.27
CA GLN A 56 -12.89 -20.37 -22.74
C GLN A 56 -12.71 -21.35 -21.58
N PRO A 57 -12.95 -22.65 -21.78
CA PRO A 57 -12.47 -23.67 -20.86
C PRO A 57 -10.97 -23.50 -20.68
N LEU A 58 -10.51 -23.39 -19.44
CA LEU A 58 -9.09 -23.13 -19.13
C LEU A 58 -8.23 -24.31 -19.59
N ARG A 59 -7.53 -24.17 -20.70
CA ARG A 59 -6.64 -25.18 -21.28
C ARG A 59 -5.21 -25.06 -20.76
N VAL A 60 -4.80 -23.84 -20.44
CA VAL A 60 -3.47 -23.54 -19.89
C VAL A 60 -3.65 -22.82 -18.56
N ARG A 61 -3.03 -23.33 -17.50
CA ARG A 61 -3.04 -22.68 -16.19
C ARG A 61 -1.95 -21.62 -16.17
N PRO A 62 -2.29 -20.33 -16.02
CA PRO A 62 -1.28 -19.28 -15.88
C PRO A 62 -0.43 -19.53 -14.63
N VAL A 63 0.88 -19.43 -14.74
CA VAL A 63 1.80 -19.53 -13.60
C VAL A 63 1.68 -18.25 -12.78
N GLY A 64 1.59 -18.38 -11.45
CA GLY A 64 1.55 -17.23 -10.53
C GLY A 64 0.22 -16.48 -10.44
N VAL A 65 -0.80 -16.86 -11.22
CA VAL A 65 -2.16 -16.32 -11.10
C VAL A 65 -3.05 -17.31 -10.36
N THR A 66 -3.46 -16.93 -9.16
CA THR A 66 -4.30 -17.78 -8.34
C THR A 66 -5.68 -17.18 -8.20
N HIS A 67 -6.73 -17.59 -8.76
CA HIS A 67 -8.15 -17.35 -8.47
C HIS A 67 -8.78 -16.00 -8.72
N SER A 68 -8.07 -14.90 -8.82
CA SER A 68 -8.67 -13.59 -9.06
C SER A 68 -7.80 -12.74 -9.98
N ALA A 69 -8.42 -12.22 -11.02
CA ALA A 69 -7.80 -11.23 -11.90
C ALA A 69 -7.32 -9.97 -11.13
N ASN A 70 -7.82 -9.77 -9.92
CA ASN A 70 -7.50 -8.61 -9.09
C ASN A 70 -6.39 -8.88 -8.06
N MET A 71 -5.91 -10.13 -7.96
CA MET A 71 -4.77 -10.45 -7.13
C MET A 71 -3.50 -10.45 -7.99
N ALA A 72 -3.19 -9.27 -8.53
CA ALA A 72 -1.81 -8.92 -8.80
C ALA A 72 -1.05 -9.12 -7.50
N ASP A 73 0.21 -9.53 -7.63
CA ASP A 73 1.12 -9.57 -6.49
C ASP A 73 1.07 -8.18 -5.81
N PRO A 74 0.49 -8.04 -4.59
CA PRO A 74 0.28 -6.73 -4.01
C PRO A 74 1.59 -6.00 -3.74
N GLU A 75 2.70 -6.73 -3.61
CA GLU A 75 4.04 -6.18 -3.39
C GLU A 75 4.60 -5.47 -4.64
N LYS A 76 4.05 -5.77 -5.81
CA LYS A 76 4.56 -5.25 -7.10
C LYS A 76 3.49 -4.54 -7.93
N TRP A 77 2.34 -4.26 -7.33
CA TRP A 77 1.26 -3.60 -8.08
C TRP A 77 1.55 -2.11 -8.26
N VAL A 78 1.55 -1.65 -9.50
CA VAL A 78 1.66 -0.23 -9.87
C VAL A 78 0.64 0.11 -10.94
N ASN A 79 0.21 1.36 -10.98
CA ASN A 79 -0.73 1.83 -11.98
C ASN A 79 -0.08 1.81 -13.38
N PRO A 80 -0.55 0.96 -14.30
CA PRO A 80 0.07 0.82 -15.63
C PRO A 80 -0.09 2.04 -16.53
N LEU A 81 -1.02 2.93 -16.23
CA LEU A 81 -1.21 4.18 -16.96
C LEU A 81 -0.25 5.30 -16.53
N CYS A 82 0.72 4.98 -15.65
CA CYS A 82 1.81 5.90 -15.30
C CYS A 82 1.33 7.33 -14.97
N GLY A 83 0.48 7.44 -13.95
CA GLY A 83 0.04 8.76 -13.48
C GLY A 83 -1.40 9.12 -13.78
N TYR A 84 -2.15 8.19 -14.38
CA TYR A 84 -3.61 8.30 -14.55
C TYR A 84 -4.33 7.18 -13.80
N ALA A 85 -5.51 7.48 -13.28
CA ALA A 85 -6.45 6.48 -12.79
C ALA A 85 -7.56 6.24 -13.83
N TYR A 86 -8.12 5.03 -13.85
CA TYR A 86 -9.19 4.66 -14.78
C TYR A 86 -10.30 3.85 -14.09
N ASP A 87 -11.51 3.95 -14.63
CA ASP A 87 -12.66 3.13 -14.26
C ASP A 87 -13.11 2.24 -15.42
N SER A 88 -13.71 1.11 -15.07
CA SER A 88 -14.38 0.25 -16.03
C SER A 88 -15.80 0.72 -16.32
N PHE A 89 -16.19 0.65 -17.57
CA PHE A 89 -17.47 1.12 -18.08
C PHE A 89 -18.16 0.00 -18.86
N ASN A 90 -19.32 -0.46 -18.44
CA ASN A 90 -20.11 -1.45 -19.17
C ASN A 90 -21.14 -0.76 -20.08
N LYS A 91 -21.83 -1.57 -20.92
CA LYS A 91 -22.86 -1.08 -21.84
C LYS A 91 -23.98 -0.33 -21.12
N ASP A 92 -24.46 -0.85 -20.00
CA ASP A 92 -25.55 -0.19 -19.24
C ASP A 92 -25.13 1.18 -18.71
N ALA A 93 -23.92 1.29 -18.16
CA ALA A 93 -23.38 2.57 -17.71
C ALA A 93 -23.24 3.56 -18.87
N LEU A 94 -22.74 3.12 -20.02
CA LEU A 94 -22.56 3.95 -21.20
C LEU A 94 -23.90 4.48 -21.73
N LEU A 95 -24.90 3.61 -21.91
CA LEU A 95 -26.15 3.97 -22.54
C LEU A 95 -27.11 4.70 -21.62
N ARG A 96 -27.26 4.22 -20.38
CA ARG A 96 -28.30 4.67 -19.47
C ARG A 96 -27.85 5.76 -18.52
N LEU A 97 -26.59 5.73 -18.07
CA LEU A 97 -26.10 6.60 -17.01
C LEU A 97 -25.19 7.72 -17.52
N ALA A 98 -24.39 7.47 -18.56
CA ALA A 98 -23.39 8.42 -19.01
C ALA A 98 -24.03 9.58 -19.79
N LYS A 99 -23.60 10.81 -19.47
CA LYS A 99 -23.87 12.01 -20.22
C LYS A 99 -22.55 12.59 -20.72
N ALA A 100 -22.49 12.98 -21.97
CA ALA A 100 -21.34 13.61 -22.59
C ALA A 100 -21.63 15.10 -22.82
N GLU A 101 -20.83 15.96 -22.18
CA GLU A 101 -20.95 17.42 -22.28
C GLU A 101 -19.60 18.09 -21.93
N ASN A 102 -19.31 19.20 -22.58
CA ASN A 102 -18.11 20.02 -22.29
C ASN A 102 -16.79 19.23 -22.29
N GLY A 103 -16.64 18.30 -23.23
CA GLY A 103 -15.44 17.47 -23.36
C GLY A 103 -15.27 16.39 -22.30
N ARG A 104 -16.32 16.11 -21.54
CA ARG A 104 -16.29 15.09 -20.47
C ARG A 104 -17.51 14.19 -20.52
N MET A 105 -17.31 12.96 -20.10
CA MET A 105 -18.39 12.01 -19.85
C MET A 105 -18.62 11.94 -18.33
N THR A 106 -19.85 12.19 -17.89
CA THR A 106 -20.23 12.26 -16.48
C THR A 106 -21.25 11.19 -16.11
N LEU A 107 -21.22 10.75 -14.87
CA LEU A 107 -22.20 9.84 -14.28
C LEU A 107 -22.99 10.52 -13.16
N PRO A 108 -24.22 10.07 -12.83
CA PRO A 108 -25.07 10.67 -11.79
C PRO A 108 -24.39 10.77 -10.42
N GLY A 109 -23.42 9.90 -10.14
CA GLY A 109 -22.64 9.91 -8.91
C GLY A 109 -21.52 10.94 -8.85
N GLY A 110 -21.34 11.79 -9.88
CA GLY A 110 -20.31 12.81 -9.94
C GLY A 110 -18.97 12.35 -10.54
N ALA A 111 -18.84 11.07 -10.90
CA ALA A 111 -17.68 10.61 -11.66
C ALA A 111 -17.63 11.30 -13.03
N SER A 112 -16.43 11.70 -13.48
CA SER A 112 -16.26 12.52 -14.67
C SER A 112 -14.96 12.17 -15.39
N TYR A 113 -15.07 11.78 -16.65
CA TYR A 113 -13.99 11.25 -17.47
C TYR A 113 -13.74 12.13 -18.69
N LYS A 114 -12.49 12.41 -19.02
CA LYS A 114 -12.10 13.14 -20.21
C LYS A 114 -11.79 12.21 -21.40
N VAL A 115 -11.38 11.00 -21.10
CA VAL A 115 -10.98 10.00 -22.10
C VAL A 115 -11.88 8.79 -22.00
N LEU A 116 -12.36 8.31 -23.15
CA LEU A 116 -13.06 7.03 -23.30
C LEU A 116 -12.20 6.09 -24.16
N VAL A 117 -11.69 5.03 -23.55
CA VAL A 117 -10.95 3.96 -24.24
C VAL A 117 -11.93 2.89 -24.68
N LEU A 118 -11.90 2.53 -25.97
CA LEU A 118 -12.75 1.48 -26.56
C LEU A 118 -12.07 0.10 -26.45
N PRO A 119 -12.86 -0.99 -26.43
CA PRO A 119 -12.32 -2.34 -26.36
C PRO A 119 -11.53 -2.70 -27.63
N LEU A 120 -10.44 -3.43 -27.45
CA LEU A 120 -9.64 -4.00 -28.53
C LEU A 120 -10.25 -5.35 -28.99
N PRO A 121 -9.97 -5.80 -30.24
CA PRO A 121 -10.22 -7.15 -30.66
C PRO A 121 -9.61 -8.17 -29.69
N ARG A 122 -10.32 -9.25 -29.43
CA ARG A 122 -9.89 -10.34 -28.52
C ARG A 122 -10.00 -11.68 -29.22
N PRO A 123 -9.27 -12.73 -28.80
CA PRO A 123 -9.39 -14.05 -29.41
C PRO A 123 -10.83 -14.59 -29.44
N MET A 124 -11.65 -14.26 -28.42
CA MET A 124 -13.06 -14.62 -28.34
C MET A 124 -13.99 -13.68 -29.09
N ASN A 125 -13.53 -12.48 -29.43
CA ASN A 125 -14.23 -11.47 -30.19
C ASN A 125 -13.24 -10.72 -31.07
N PRO A 126 -12.77 -11.34 -32.16
CA PRO A 126 -11.72 -10.77 -33.02
C PRO A 126 -12.21 -9.53 -33.78
N GLU A 127 -13.52 -9.42 -33.99
CA GLU A 127 -14.16 -8.27 -34.61
C GLU A 127 -15.26 -7.73 -33.67
N PRO A 128 -14.90 -6.93 -32.66
CA PRO A 128 -15.88 -6.38 -31.74
C PRO A 128 -16.80 -5.40 -32.47
N VAL A 129 -17.94 -5.92 -32.96
CA VAL A 129 -18.97 -5.11 -33.60
C VAL A 129 -19.77 -4.45 -32.49
N LEU A 130 -19.75 -3.11 -32.47
CA LEU A 130 -20.57 -2.32 -31.56
C LEU A 130 -21.99 -2.21 -32.12
N SER A 131 -23.00 -2.36 -31.28
CA SER A 131 -24.40 -2.15 -31.68
C SER A 131 -24.62 -0.71 -32.17
N PRO A 132 -25.60 -0.47 -33.03
CA PRO A 132 -25.90 0.88 -33.53
C PRO A 132 -26.14 1.89 -32.41
N GLU A 133 -26.75 1.48 -31.29
CA GLU A 133 -27.03 2.32 -30.13
C GLU A 133 -25.75 2.72 -29.38
N VAL A 134 -24.82 1.78 -29.22
CA VAL A 134 -23.51 2.06 -28.58
C VAL A 134 -22.66 2.91 -29.50
N GLN A 135 -22.61 2.62 -30.79
CA GLN A 135 -21.89 3.43 -31.76
C GLN A 135 -22.43 4.86 -31.83
N LYS A 136 -23.75 5.03 -31.79
CA LYS A 136 -24.38 6.35 -31.72
C LYS A 136 -23.92 7.10 -30.46
N LYS A 137 -23.94 6.46 -29.29
CA LYS A 137 -23.52 7.04 -28.01
C LYS A 137 -22.04 7.45 -28.00
N ILE A 138 -21.18 6.64 -28.62
CA ILE A 138 -19.75 6.94 -28.79
C ILE A 138 -19.58 8.18 -29.69
N ASN A 139 -20.31 8.25 -30.81
CA ASN A 139 -20.25 9.40 -31.72
C ASN A 139 -20.72 10.69 -31.02
N GLU A 140 -21.85 10.65 -30.30
CA GLU A 140 -22.34 11.77 -29.50
C GLU A 140 -21.28 12.21 -28.46
N SER A 141 -20.61 11.27 -27.83
CA SER A 141 -19.55 11.56 -26.88
C SER A 141 -18.35 12.25 -27.52
N LYS A 142 -17.98 11.81 -28.73
CA LYS A 142 -16.92 12.45 -29.53
C LYS A 142 -17.29 13.86 -29.97
N GLU A 143 -18.53 14.07 -30.43
CA GLU A 143 -19.05 15.38 -30.80
C GLU A 143 -19.10 16.35 -29.62
N ALA A 144 -19.39 15.84 -28.42
CA ALA A 144 -19.34 16.59 -27.17
C ALA A 144 -17.90 16.89 -26.69
N GLY A 145 -16.86 16.46 -27.42
CA GLY A 145 -15.47 16.74 -27.15
C GLY A 145 -14.78 15.73 -26.18
N VAL A 146 -15.42 14.60 -25.88
CA VAL A 146 -14.75 13.52 -25.13
C VAL A 146 -13.64 12.92 -26.00
N LEU A 147 -12.43 12.83 -25.47
CA LEU A 147 -11.31 12.24 -26.19
C LEU A 147 -11.50 10.72 -26.31
N ILE A 148 -11.55 10.25 -27.56
CA ILE A 148 -11.60 8.81 -27.88
C ILE A 148 -10.38 8.46 -28.70
N PRO A 149 -9.34 7.85 -28.08
CA PRO A 149 -8.13 7.44 -28.79
C PRO A 149 -8.45 6.45 -29.92
N SER A 150 -7.71 6.54 -31.02
CA SER A 150 -7.82 5.58 -32.13
C SER A 150 -7.34 4.20 -31.69
N LEU A 151 -7.93 3.17 -32.32
CA LEU A 151 -7.49 1.79 -32.14
C LEU A 151 -6.39 1.42 -33.16
N PRO A 152 -5.39 0.62 -32.77
CA PRO A 152 -5.11 0.19 -31.42
C PRO A 152 -4.67 1.37 -30.52
N TYR A 153 -5.10 1.35 -29.27
CA TYR A 153 -4.75 2.39 -28.31
C TYR A 153 -3.24 2.38 -28.02
N MET A 154 -2.54 3.45 -28.36
CA MET A 154 -1.07 3.54 -28.29
C MET A 154 -0.56 4.60 -27.32
N GLU A 155 -1.41 5.53 -26.91
CA GLU A 155 -1.02 6.60 -25.98
C GLU A 155 -1.05 6.12 -24.52
N ASP A 156 -0.04 6.52 -23.77
CA ASP A 156 0.04 6.41 -22.31
C ASP A 156 0.24 7.79 -21.64
N ASP A 157 0.28 8.84 -22.44
CA ASP A 157 0.36 10.24 -22.02
C ASP A 157 -0.65 11.07 -22.83
N PHE A 158 -1.58 11.68 -22.10
CA PHE A 158 -2.65 12.49 -22.69
C PHE A 158 -2.40 14.00 -22.55
N SER A 159 -1.21 14.44 -22.13
CA SER A 159 -0.89 15.86 -21.96
C SER A 159 -1.02 16.67 -23.25
N ALA A 160 -0.68 16.08 -24.39
CA ALA A 160 -0.89 16.70 -25.70
C ALA A 160 -2.36 16.99 -26.03
N TYR A 161 -3.28 16.30 -25.37
CA TYR A 161 -4.74 16.52 -25.48
C TYR A 161 -5.27 17.36 -24.31
N GLY A 162 -4.40 18.02 -23.55
CA GLY A 162 -4.77 18.87 -22.43
C GLY A 162 -5.24 18.09 -21.19
N LEU A 163 -4.83 16.85 -21.03
CA LEU A 163 -5.01 16.06 -19.82
C LEU A 163 -3.65 15.67 -19.25
N GLU A 164 -3.14 16.48 -18.35
CA GLU A 164 -1.91 16.18 -17.64
C GLU A 164 -2.07 14.98 -16.68
N ARG A 165 -0.97 14.33 -16.40
CA ARG A 165 -0.93 13.25 -15.38
C ARG A 165 -1.36 13.79 -14.03
N ASP A 166 -2.21 13.06 -13.34
CA ASP A 166 -2.65 13.42 -11.99
C ASP A 166 -1.48 13.30 -11.01
N MET A 167 -0.72 12.23 -11.11
CA MET A 167 0.47 11.95 -10.29
C MET A 167 1.68 11.64 -11.18
N ILE A 168 2.84 12.18 -10.82
CA ILE A 168 4.12 11.79 -11.41
C ILE A 168 5.01 11.29 -10.28
N VAL A 169 5.28 9.98 -10.30
CA VAL A 169 6.16 9.25 -9.37
C VAL A 169 6.93 8.17 -10.11
N PRO A 170 7.99 7.58 -9.56
CA PRO A 170 8.60 6.37 -10.11
C PRO A 170 7.57 5.26 -10.31
N LYS A 171 7.78 4.42 -11.33
CA LYS A 171 6.81 3.36 -11.73
C LYS A 171 6.55 2.31 -10.65
N ASP A 172 7.47 2.16 -9.72
CA ASP A 172 7.44 1.22 -8.61
C ASP A 172 6.80 1.78 -7.32
N ILE A 173 6.27 3.00 -7.39
CA ILE A 173 5.53 3.64 -6.30
C ILE A 173 4.04 3.58 -6.61
N ALA A 174 3.28 2.94 -5.72
CA ALA A 174 1.83 2.88 -5.82
C ALA A 174 1.17 4.14 -5.27
N TRP A 175 0.04 4.53 -5.88
CA TRP A 175 -0.71 5.68 -5.42
C TRP A 175 -2.20 5.61 -5.78
N THR A 176 -3.01 6.34 -5.03
CA THR A 176 -4.41 6.63 -5.38
C THR A 176 -4.74 8.08 -5.03
N HIS A 177 -5.69 8.67 -5.73
CA HIS A 177 -6.17 10.03 -5.46
C HIS A 177 -7.68 10.01 -5.20
N ARG A 178 -8.08 10.64 -4.11
CA ARG A 178 -9.48 10.84 -3.75
C ARG A 178 -9.76 12.32 -3.45
N ARG A 179 -10.94 12.77 -3.84
CA ARG A 179 -11.44 14.11 -3.50
C ARG A 179 -12.72 14.00 -2.69
N GLY A 180 -12.82 14.73 -1.61
CA GLY A 180 -13.96 14.73 -0.71
C GLY A 180 -14.14 16.04 0.03
N GLU A 181 -14.97 16.04 1.06
CA GLU A 181 -15.26 17.23 1.88
C GLU A 181 -14.02 17.76 2.63
N LEU A 182 -13.07 16.90 2.93
CA LEU A 182 -11.80 17.29 3.58
C LEU A 182 -10.79 17.90 2.59
N GLY A 183 -10.98 17.71 1.30
CA GLY A 183 -10.03 18.13 0.26
C GLY A 183 -9.59 17.00 -0.65
N ASP A 184 -8.41 17.15 -1.23
CA ASP A 184 -7.78 16.14 -2.06
C ASP A 184 -6.81 15.31 -1.21
N ILE A 185 -6.85 13.99 -1.37
CA ILE A 185 -6.08 13.04 -0.58
C ILE A 185 -5.39 12.07 -1.54
N TYR A 186 -4.06 12.09 -1.55
CA TYR A 186 -3.24 11.09 -2.22
C TYR A 186 -2.72 10.10 -1.19
N PHE A 187 -2.95 8.82 -1.43
CA PHE A 187 -2.29 7.75 -0.71
C PHE A 187 -1.13 7.26 -1.56
N ILE A 188 0.06 7.22 -0.98
CA ILE A 188 1.31 6.85 -1.67
C ILE A 188 1.97 5.74 -0.87
N ALA A 189 2.40 4.66 -1.53
CA ALA A 189 3.01 3.52 -0.89
C ALA A 189 4.27 3.05 -1.63
N ASN A 190 5.33 2.83 -0.88
CA ASN A 190 6.51 2.09 -1.32
C ASN A 190 6.22 0.60 -1.19
N GLN A 191 6.10 -0.11 -2.31
CA GLN A 191 5.84 -1.56 -2.34
C GLN A 191 7.12 -2.39 -2.52
N GLN A 192 8.28 -1.77 -2.31
CA GLN A 192 9.58 -2.44 -2.42
C GLN A 192 10.13 -2.80 -1.05
N GLU A 193 11.05 -3.76 -1.03
CA GLU A 193 11.75 -4.21 0.17
C GLU A 193 12.95 -3.32 0.56
N GLU A 194 13.09 -2.17 -0.10
CA GLU A 194 14.15 -1.18 0.15
C GLU A 194 13.58 0.21 0.41
N THR A 195 14.32 1.03 1.14
CA THR A 195 13.98 2.44 1.35
C THR A 195 14.09 3.21 0.03
N ARG A 196 13.06 3.97 -0.30
CA ARG A 196 12.99 4.77 -1.52
C ARG A 196 12.89 6.26 -1.21
N THR A 197 13.79 7.04 -1.80
CA THR A 197 13.70 8.51 -1.80
C THR A 197 13.36 8.99 -3.21
N PHE A 198 12.28 9.74 -3.33
CA PHE A 198 11.77 10.23 -4.62
C PHE A 198 10.98 11.52 -4.47
N THR A 199 10.73 12.20 -5.59
CA THR A 199 9.82 13.35 -5.64
C THR A 199 8.48 12.89 -6.22
N ALA A 200 7.41 13.12 -5.45
CA ALA A 200 6.04 12.95 -5.90
C ALA A 200 5.50 14.31 -6.40
N SER A 201 5.00 14.36 -7.63
CA SER A 201 4.41 15.57 -8.22
C SER A 201 2.93 15.35 -8.47
N MET A 202 2.10 16.06 -7.72
CA MET A 202 0.64 16.02 -7.76
C MET A 202 0.08 17.19 -8.57
N ARG A 203 -0.99 16.97 -9.34
CA ARG A 203 -1.69 18.00 -10.14
C ARG A 203 -2.57 18.89 -9.25
N ILE A 204 -1.97 19.52 -8.29
CA ILE A 204 -2.59 20.44 -7.32
C ILE A 204 -1.56 21.50 -6.97
N ASP A 205 -1.97 22.77 -6.90
CA ASP A 205 -1.15 23.95 -6.59
C ASP A 205 -1.40 24.49 -5.18
N ARG A 206 -1.58 23.59 -4.21
CA ARG A 206 -1.89 23.93 -2.82
C ARG A 206 -0.82 23.38 -1.85
N LYS A 207 -0.81 23.92 -0.65
CA LYS A 207 0.05 23.46 0.44
C LYS A 207 -0.35 22.05 0.89
N PRO A 208 0.58 21.08 0.94
CA PRO A 208 0.32 19.72 1.41
C PRO A 208 0.47 19.62 2.94
N GLU A 209 -0.27 18.66 3.50
CA GLU A 209 -0.01 18.05 4.79
C GLU A 209 0.39 16.59 4.57
N CYS A 210 1.22 16.04 5.43
CA CYS A 210 1.59 14.64 5.42
C CYS A 210 0.96 13.97 6.64
N TRP A 211 0.22 12.85 6.43
CA TRP A 211 -0.41 12.10 7.49
C TRP A 211 0.10 10.67 7.49
N ASN A 212 0.49 10.17 8.66
CA ASN A 212 0.98 8.82 8.81
C ASN A 212 -0.19 7.85 9.09
N PRO A 213 -0.49 6.88 8.21
CA PRO A 213 -1.61 5.95 8.37
C PRO A 213 -1.41 4.94 9.49
N VAL A 214 -0.17 4.72 9.94
CA VAL A 214 0.17 3.73 10.98
C VAL A 214 0.08 4.35 12.37
N THR A 215 0.65 5.54 12.55
CA THR A 215 0.68 6.22 13.86
C THR A 215 -0.55 7.09 14.09
N GLY A 216 -1.28 7.46 13.02
CA GLY A 216 -2.36 8.43 13.09
C GLY A 216 -1.89 9.89 13.24
N GLU A 217 -0.58 10.12 13.17
CA GLU A 217 -0.03 11.49 13.22
C GLU A 217 -0.44 12.26 11.97
N MET A 218 -0.97 13.45 12.18
CA MET A 218 -1.45 14.35 11.13
C MET A 218 -0.73 15.69 11.18
N ASN A 219 -0.86 16.46 10.11
CA ASN A 219 -0.29 17.81 10.00
C ASN A 219 1.26 17.85 10.01
N ILE A 220 1.91 16.77 9.63
CA ILE A 220 3.35 16.79 9.37
C ILE A 220 3.57 17.65 8.12
N HIS A 221 4.42 18.64 8.21
CA HIS A 221 4.71 19.54 7.09
C HIS A 221 5.88 19.02 6.26
N PRO A 222 5.62 18.42 5.08
CA PRO A 222 6.68 17.92 4.24
C PRO A 222 7.47 19.05 3.57
N VAL A 223 8.68 18.76 3.10
CA VAL A 223 9.40 19.65 2.19
C VAL A 223 8.72 19.62 0.83
N TYR A 224 8.25 20.75 0.33
CA TYR A 224 7.52 20.85 -0.93
C TYR A 224 7.87 22.10 -1.73
N GLN A 225 7.55 22.07 -3.03
CA GLN A 225 7.60 23.21 -3.95
C GLN A 225 6.32 23.24 -4.79
N ILE A 226 5.80 24.45 -5.05
CA ILE A 226 4.71 24.62 -6.01
C ILE A 226 5.31 25.11 -7.32
N LYS A 227 5.06 24.40 -8.42
CA LYS A 227 5.52 24.69 -9.77
C LYS A 227 4.33 24.70 -10.73
N GLY A 228 3.90 25.88 -11.14
CA GLY A 228 2.71 26.03 -11.98
C GLY A 228 1.47 25.50 -11.26
N ASN A 229 0.78 24.56 -11.87
CA ASN A 229 -0.42 23.90 -11.35
C ASN A 229 -0.12 22.61 -10.54
N ARG A 230 1.14 22.38 -10.14
CA ARG A 230 1.56 21.15 -9.46
C ARG A 230 2.31 21.44 -8.15
N THR A 231 2.12 20.58 -7.19
CA THR A 231 2.94 20.54 -5.97
C THR A 231 3.86 19.33 -6.02
N GLU A 232 5.13 19.56 -5.81
CA GLU A 232 6.17 18.55 -5.68
C GLU A 232 6.53 18.35 -4.21
N VAL A 233 6.53 17.09 -3.75
CA VAL A 233 6.88 16.72 -2.38
C VAL A 233 7.99 15.68 -2.44
N THR A 234 9.10 15.92 -1.73
CA THR A 234 10.16 14.93 -1.58
C THR A 234 9.82 14.00 -0.42
N LEU A 235 9.74 12.71 -0.71
CA LEU A 235 9.40 11.65 0.24
C LEU A 235 10.56 10.65 0.36
N THR A 236 10.79 10.18 1.59
CA THR A 236 11.62 9.01 1.86
C THR A 236 10.74 8.01 2.61
N LEU A 237 10.46 6.88 1.96
CA LEU A 237 9.59 5.83 2.49
C LEU A 237 10.43 4.57 2.72
N ALA A 238 10.35 4.01 3.92
CA ALA A 238 10.94 2.72 4.27
C ALA A 238 10.30 1.56 3.45
N PRO A 239 10.83 0.34 3.51
CA PRO A 239 10.19 -0.83 2.91
C PRO A 239 8.73 -0.96 3.35
N ASN A 240 7.82 -1.10 2.38
CA ASN A 240 6.37 -1.24 2.59
C ASN A 240 5.69 -0.08 3.36
N GLU A 241 6.36 1.05 3.52
CA GLU A 241 5.80 2.24 4.16
C GLU A 241 4.84 2.97 3.22
N SER A 242 3.83 3.59 3.82
CA SER A 242 2.85 4.41 3.11
C SER A 242 2.56 5.72 3.84
N VAL A 243 2.04 6.69 3.08
CA VAL A 243 1.74 8.02 3.59
C VAL A 243 0.52 8.59 2.87
N PHE A 244 -0.26 9.41 3.57
CA PHE A 244 -1.23 10.29 2.93
C PHE A 244 -0.63 11.68 2.72
N ILE A 245 -0.75 12.20 1.50
CA ILE A 245 -0.54 13.62 1.20
C ILE A 245 -1.91 14.26 1.03
N VAL A 246 -2.24 15.16 1.95
CA VAL A 246 -3.55 15.77 2.06
C VAL A 246 -3.47 17.24 1.69
N TYR A 247 -4.41 17.70 0.88
CA TYR A 247 -4.60 19.09 0.50
C TYR A 247 -5.93 19.58 1.06
N PRO A 248 -5.96 20.10 2.29
CA PRO A 248 -7.19 20.53 2.95
C PRO A 248 -7.92 21.62 2.15
N ILE A 249 -9.25 21.61 2.22
CA ILE A 249 -10.04 22.77 1.78
C ILE A 249 -9.96 23.81 2.88
N GLU A 250 -9.37 24.97 2.60
CA GLU A 250 -9.35 26.10 3.54
C GLU A 250 -10.77 26.56 3.82
N LYS A 251 -11.20 26.44 5.06
CA LYS A 251 -12.46 27.07 5.49
C LYS A 251 -12.20 28.58 5.57
N ALA A 252 -13.00 29.37 4.87
CA ALA A 252 -12.83 30.81 4.64
C ALA A 252 -12.66 31.71 5.89
N ASN A 253 -12.72 31.16 7.11
CA ASN A 253 -12.66 31.90 8.37
C ASN A 253 -11.44 31.63 9.26
N GLU A 254 -10.47 30.79 8.85
CA GLU A 254 -9.32 30.46 9.69
C GLU A 254 -7.98 31.10 9.26
N SER A 255 -7.97 31.93 8.22
CA SER A 255 -6.75 32.40 7.57
C SER A 255 -5.95 33.48 8.33
N LYS A 256 -6.54 34.16 9.32
CA LYS A 256 -5.83 35.27 10.03
C LYS A 256 -5.04 34.91 11.28
N GLY A 257 -5.19 33.71 11.81
CA GLY A 257 -4.47 33.27 13.02
C GLY A 257 -3.30 32.31 12.79
N LYS A 258 -3.26 31.65 11.63
CA LYS A 258 -2.26 30.60 11.34
C LYS A 258 -0.97 31.11 10.67
N GLU A 259 -1.01 32.26 9.97
CA GLU A 259 0.20 32.83 9.33
C GLU A 259 1.27 33.24 10.35
N ASP A 260 0.89 33.77 11.51
CA ASP A 260 1.84 34.17 12.57
C ASP A 260 2.51 32.95 13.25
N ILE A 261 1.78 31.83 13.35
CA ILE A 261 2.31 30.59 13.91
C ILE A 261 3.25 29.91 12.90
N LEU A 262 2.91 29.96 11.60
CA LEU A 262 3.70 29.39 10.50
C LEU A 262 5.03 30.14 10.29
N GLN A 263 5.06 31.47 10.44
CA GLN A 263 6.32 32.23 10.38
C GLN A 263 7.23 31.92 11.57
N LYS A 264 6.68 31.62 12.76
CA LYS A 264 7.46 31.16 13.92
C LYS A 264 8.01 29.76 13.73
N VAL A 265 7.24 28.84 13.09
CA VAL A 265 7.69 27.48 12.77
C VAL A 265 8.73 27.48 11.66
N GLN A 266 8.63 28.36 10.65
CA GLN A 266 9.67 28.49 9.62
C GLN A 266 10.99 29.06 10.16
N LYS A 267 10.96 29.92 11.18
CA LYS A 267 12.19 30.37 11.88
C LYS A 267 12.81 29.28 12.76
N SER A 268 12.05 28.30 13.19
CA SER A 268 12.54 27.13 13.94
C SER A 268 13.20 26.07 13.02
N LYS A 269 13.02 26.14 11.69
CA LYS A 269 13.56 25.17 10.72
C LYS A 269 15.05 25.36 10.36
N ASN A 270 15.74 26.31 10.96
CA ASN A 270 17.21 26.35 10.96
C ASN A 270 17.83 25.61 12.17
N SER A 271 17.06 24.80 12.87
CA SER A 271 17.64 23.82 13.80
C SER A 271 18.40 22.78 12.99
N PRO A 272 19.66 22.46 13.35
CA PRO A 272 20.39 21.37 12.72
C PRO A 272 19.55 20.11 12.76
N ALA A 273 19.68 19.27 11.74
CA ALA A 273 19.01 17.96 11.70
C ALA A 273 19.18 17.30 13.06
N LYS A 274 18.07 16.90 13.70
CA LYS A 274 18.13 16.25 15.01
C LYS A 274 19.06 15.05 14.85
N GLU A 275 20.14 15.04 15.61
CA GLU A 275 21.09 13.94 15.61
C GLU A 275 20.39 12.74 16.24
N LEU A 276 20.20 11.70 15.45
CA LEU A 276 19.65 10.43 15.91
C LEU A 276 20.80 9.62 16.48
N LEU A 277 20.68 9.20 17.72
CA LEU A 277 21.64 8.33 18.38
C LEU A 277 21.07 6.92 18.43
N ASP A 278 21.68 6.02 17.69
CA ASP A 278 21.37 4.59 17.74
C ASP A 278 22.12 3.97 18.93
N ILE A 279 21.36 3.49 19.91
CA ILE A 279 21.89 2.86 21.12
C ILE A 279 21.56 1.37 21.05
N SER A 280 22.58 0.51 20.97
CA SER A 280 22.36 -0.92 21.06
C SER A 280 21.61 -1.28 22.35
N LEU A 281 20.62 -2.15 22.22
CA LEU A 281 19.91 -2.68 23.38
C LEU A 281 20.67 -3.88 23.91
N ASP A 282 21.49 -3.63 24.93
CA ASP A 282 22.31 -4.65 25.56
C ASP A 282 21.45 -5.54 26.49
N ALA A 283 20.75 -6.48 25.90
CA ALA A 283 20.03 -7.51 26.64
C ALA A 283 20.93 -8.75 26.80
N GLU A 284 21.08 -9.21 28.04
CA GLU A 284 21.91 -10.39 28.34
C GLU A 284 21.27 -11.68 27.79
N GLU A 285 19.95 -11.80 27.96
CA GLU A 285 19.16 -12.94 27.48
C GLU A 285 17.69 -12.60 27.30
N TYR A 286 16.99 -13.43 26.53
CA TYR A 286 15.55 -13.36 26.29
C TYR A 286 14.88 -14.63 26.77
N THR A 287 13.87 -14.51 27.63
CA THR A 287 12.93 -15.60 27.91
C THR A 287 11.79 -15.51 26.91
N VAL A 288 11.55 -16.58 26.13
CA VAL A 288 10.52 -16.62 25.08
C VAL A 288 9.51 -17.70 25.43
N THR A 289 8.25 -17.31 25.65
CA THR A 289 7.14 -18.20 25.96
C THR A 289 6.16 -18.29 24.81
N PHE A 290 5.97 -19.46 24.23
CA PHE A 290 5.02 -19.74 23.16
C PHE A 290 3.64 -20.03 23.77
N VAL A 291 2.72 -19.07 23.65
CA VAL A 291 1.47 -19.05 24.42
C VAL A 291 0.60 -20.29 24.17
N ALA A 292 0.42 -20.68 22.89
CA ALA A 292 -0.53 -21.74 22.52
C ALA A 292 -0.10 -23.15 22.95
N ASN A 293 1.21 -23.41 23.14
CA ASN A 293 1.72 -24.74 23.52
C ASN A 293 2.51 -24.77 24.82
N GLY A 294 2.65 -23.61 25.49
CA GLY A 294 3.32 -23.48 26.78
C GLY A 294 4.85 -23.71 26.76
N GLN A 295 5.47 -23.84 25.57
CA GLN A 295 6.91 -23.97 25.48
C GLN A 295 7.58 -22.70 25.93
N THR A 296 8.62 -22.80 26.75
CA THR A 296 9.44 -21.68 27.18
C THR A 296 10.90 -22.00 26.92
N VAL A 297 11.62 -21.07 26.29
CA VAL A 297 13.06 -21.19 26.04
C VAL A 297 13.77 -19.91 26.42
N THR A 298 15.04 -20.05 26.84
CA THR A 298 15.92 -18.91 27.09
C THR A 298 17.00 -18.86 26.01
N ARG A 299 17.24 -17.68 25.44
CA ARG A 299 18.18 -17.45 24.36
C ARG A 299 18.98 -16.17 24.59
N LYS A 300 20.25 -16.20 24.25
CA LYS A 300 21.11 -15.00 24.26
C LYS A 300 20.95 -14.13 23.01
N ALA A 301 20.39 -14.68 21.94
CA ALA A 301 20.13 -13.99 20.70
C ALA A 301 18.69 -14.21 20.23
N LEU A 302 18.18 -13.25 19.49
CA LEU A 302 16.90 -13.38 18.78
C LEU A 302 17.04 -14.42 17.66
N PHE A 303 15.95 -15.10 17.33
CA PHE A 303 16.03 -16.27 16.45
C PHE A 303 14.76 -16.44 15.61
N ASP A 304 14.94 -17.11 14.48
CA ASP A 304 13.85 -17.54 13.60
C ASP A 304 13.27 -18.86 14.11
N TRP A 305 12.01 -18.86 14.51
CA TRP A 305 11.31 -20.05 15.01
C TRP A 305 11.34 -21.20 14.01
N SER A 306 11.24 -20.90 12.71
CA SER A 306 11.20 -21.92 11.65
C SER A 306 12.50 -22.73 11.51
N LYS A 307 13.58 -22.26 12.13
CA LYS A 307 14.91 -22.91 12.11
C LYS A 307 15.24 -23.70 13.38
N GLU A 308 14.33 -23.72 14.35
CA GLU A 308 14.56 -24.44 15.61
C GLU A 308 14.51 -25.97 15.42
N ASP A 309 15.30 -26.73 16.20
CA ASP A 309 15.27 -28.17 16.18
C ASP A 309 14.01 -28.75 16.80
N ASN A 310 13.45 -28.06 17.80
CA ASN A 310 12.20 -28.43 18.43
C ASN A 310 11.02 -28.21 17.47
N GLU A 311 10.39 -29.26 16.99
CA GLU A 311 9.27 -29.22 16.04
C GLU A 311 8.08 -28.42 16.59
N ARG A 312 7.82 -28.41 17.88
CA ARG A 312 6.77 -27.63 18.52
C ARG A 312 7.01 -26.10 18.46
N ILE A 313 8.26 -25.69 18.22
CA ILE A 313 8.64 -24.31 17.95
C ILE A 313 8.76 -24.07 16.45
N ARG A 314 9.39 -24.99 15.73
CA ARG A 314 9.61 -24.89 14.28
C ARG A 314 8.32 -24.67 13.49
N TYR A 315 7.26 -25.37 13.84
CA TYR A 315 5.96 -25.28 13.19
C TYR A 315 4.99 -24.35 13.93
N TYR A 316 5.47 -23.58 14.92
CA TYR A 316 4.61 -22.74 15.74
C TYR A 316 3.93 -21.63 14.92
N SER A 317 2.64 -21.45 15.18
CA SER A 317 1.85 -20.31 14.76
C SER A 317 1.06 -19.76 15.93
N GLY A 318 1.02 -18.45 16.08
CA GLY A 318 0.39 -17.77 17.20
C GLY A 318 1.33 -16.77 17.86
N THR A 319 1.05 -16.44 19.11
CA THR A 319 1.79 -15.43 19.87
C THR A 319 2.88 -16.07 20.72
N ALA A 320 4.09 -15.51 20.66
CA ALA A 320 5.14 -15.76 21.64
C ALA A 320 5.54 -14.47 22.36
N ILE A 321 5.79 -14.56 23.66
CA ILE A 321 6.11 -13.45 24.53
C ILE A 321 7.61 -13.48 24.84
N TYR A 322 8.31 -12.45 24.41
CA TYR A 322 9.72 -12.20 24.71
C TYR A 322 9.81 -11.30 25.92
N LYS A 323 10.58 -11.72 26.93
CA LYS A 323 10.87 -10.90 28.11
C LYS A 323 12.36 -10.74 28.29
N THR A 324 12.78 -9.52 28.56
CA THR A 324 14.16 -9.16 28.90
C THR A 324 14.20 -7.88 29.71
N THR A 325 15.40 -7.50 30.15
CA THR A 325 15.65 -6.22 30.80
C THR A 325 16.78 -5.47 30.10
N PHE A 326 16.73 -4.16 30.16
CA PHE A 326 17.79 -3.30 29.59
C PHE A 326 18.04 -2.07 30.47
N PRO A 327 19.28 -1.58 30.53
CA PRO A 327 19.60 -0.38 31.28
C PRO A 327 19.31 0.90 30.50
N TRP A 328 18.73 1.90 31.17
CA TRP A 328 18.60 3.26 30.63
C TRP A 328 19.33 4.26 31.52
N LYS A 329 20.34 4.95 30.98
CA LYS A 329 21.26 5.81 31.74
C LYS A 329 20.88 7.28 31.75
N TYR A 330 20.03 7.71 30.83
CA TYR A 330 19.72 9.11 30.63
C TYR A 330 18.60 9.59 31.54
N LYS A 331 18.67 10.86 31.96
CA LYS A 331 17.57 11.51 32.69
C LYS A 331 16.48 11.89 31.71
N GLU A 332 15.23 11.90 32.18
CA GLU A 332 14.12 12.49 31.45
C GLU A 332 14.47 13.90 30.96
N GLN A 333 14.33 14.15 29.67
CA GLN A 333 14.46 15.49 29.09
C GLN A 333 13.14 15.79 28.38
N LYS A 334 12.52 16.91 28.70
CA LYS A 334 11.16 17.31 28.33
C LYS A 334 10.84 17.27 26.82
N ASP A 335 11.84 17.26 25.95
CA ASP A 335 11.68 17.38 24.49
C ASP A 335 12.30 16.23 23.69
N ARG A 336 12.71 15.15 24.36
CA ARG A 336 13.32 13.99 23.69
C ARG A 336 12.35 12.85 23.56
N GLN A 337 12.28 12.27 22.37
CA GLN A 337 11.55 11.04 22.10
C GLN A 337 12.52 9.88 21.98
N VAL A 338 12.13 8.74 22.52
CA VAL A 338 12.90 7.49 22.42
C VAL A 338 12.05 6.42 21.78
N TYR A 339 12.54 5.88 20.70
CA TYR A 339 11.90 4.78 19.97
C TYR A 339 12.66 3.49 20.14
N LEU A 340 11.95 2.40 20.35
CA LEU A 340 12.49 1.04 20.26
C LEU A 340 12.28 0.52 18.83
N HIS A 341 13.38 0.24 18.15
CA HIS A 341 13.36 -0.46 16.87
C HIS A 341 13.48 -1.96 17.09
N LEU A 342 12.59 -2.71 16.41
CA LEU A 342 12.53 -4.17 16.53
C LEU A 342 13.29 -4.88 15.40
N GLY A 343 13.82 -4.12 14.43
CA GLY A 343 14.45 -4.71 13.26
C GLY A 343 13.48 -5.54 12.43
N THR A 344 13.77 -6.82 12.26
CA THR A 344 12.93 -7.74 11.50
C THR A 344 11.94 -8.47 12.41
N VAL A 345 10.65 -8.37 12.10
CA VAL A 345 9.53 -8.98 12.82
C VAL A 345 8.64 -9.78 11.86
N TYR A 346 8.26 -10.99 12.24
CA TYR A 346 7.30 -11.84 11.51
C TYR A 346 6.13 -12.22 12.42
N ASN A 347 4.91 -11.54 12.35
CA ASN A 347 4.57 -10.45 11.43
C ASN A 347 4.20 -9.15 12.16
N LEU A 348 3.72 -9.23 13.38
CA LEU A 348 3.35 -8.06 14.19
C LEU A 348 3.88 -8.21 15.61
N ALA A 349 4.13 -7.10 16.29
CA ALA A 349 4.60 -7.10 17.65
C ALA A 349 3.91 -6.03 18.50
N THR A 350 3.47 -6.39 19.70
CA THR A 350 3.02 -5.45 20.72
C THR A 350 4.13 -5.25 21.74
N VAL A 351 4.47 -4.01 22.02
CA VAL A 351 5.57 -3.63 22.89
C VAL A 351 5.05 -3.11 24.23
N ARG A 352 5.59 -3.63 25.33
CA ARG A 352 5.38 -3.08 26.66
C ARG A 352 6.73 -2.82 27.34
N VAL A 353 6.83 -1.67 27.99
CA VAL A 353 8.00 -1.32 28.80
C VAL A 353 7.52 -0.98 30.21
N ASN A 354 8.09 -1.65 31.22
CA ASN A 354 7.66 -1.51 32.62
C ASN A 354 6.17 -1.71 32.85
N GLY A 355 5.54 -2.60 32.05
CA GLY A 355 4.11 -2.89 32.09
C GLY A 355 3.22 -1.86 31.36
N ILE A 356 3.79 -0.79 30.82
CA ILE A 356 3.08 0.24 30.06
C ILE A 356 3.02 -0.19 28.59
N ASP A 357 1.81 -0.19 28.00
CA ASP A 357 1.61 -0.49 26.58
C ASP A 357 2.15 0.66 25.70
N CYS A 358 3.07 0.33 24.82
CA CYS A 358 3.71 1.25 23.88
C CYS A 358 3.20 1.06 22.44
N GLY A 359 2.14 0.28 22.28
CA GLY A 359 1.47 0.06 21.00
C GLY A 359 1.91 -1.19 20.26
N THR A 360 1.20 -1.44 19.14
CA THR A 360 1.44 -2.57 18.26
C THR A 360 2.02 -2.09 16.94
N VAL A 361 3.13 -2.71 16.51
CA VAL A 361 3.78 -2.46 15.23
C VAL A 361 3.57 -3.66 14.30
N TRP A 362 3.19 -3.40 13.06
CA TRP A 362 2.78 -4.43 12.09
C TRP A 362 3.31 -4.18 10.67
N THR A 363 4.07 -3.09 10.50
CA THR A 363 4.73 -2.74 9.24
C THR A 363 6.05 -2.05 9.51
N ALA A 364 6.96 -2.07 8.56
CA ALA A 364 8.21 -1.32 8.62
C ALA A 364 7.97 0.21 8.64
N PRO A 365 8.84 0.98 9.30
CA PRO A 365 9.85 0.52 10.23
C PRO A 365 9.19 0.03 11.53
N TYR A 366 9.51 -1.18 11.95
CA TYR A 366 8.97 -1.75 13.19
C TYR A 366 9.54 -1.02 14.40
N ARG A 367 8.96 0.13 14.75
CA ARG A 367 9.40 0.95 15.87
C ARG A 367 8.25 1.41 16.75
N ALA A 368 8.43 1.39 18.05
CA ALA A 368 7.46 1.83 19.04
C ALA A 368 8.01 3.03 19.83
N ASP A 369 7.19 4.05 20.09
CA ASP A 369 7.53 5.14 21.01
C ASP A 369 7.43 4.62 22.45
N ILE A 370 8.57 4.54 23.12
CA ILE A 370 8.67 4.08 24.52
C ILE A 370 8.97 5.22 25.51
N THR A 371 8.97 6.45 25.06
CA THR A 371 9.38 7.65 25.83
C THR A 371 8.70 7.72 27.20
N ALA A 372 7.37 7.59 27.22
CA ALA A 372 6.58 7.72 28.43
C ALA A 372 6.73 6.53 29.41
N ALA A 373 7.23 5.40 28.92
CA ALA A 373 7.36 4.17 29.70
C ALA A 373 8.77 3.97 30.29
N LEU A 374 9.76 4.74 29.83
CA LEU A 374 11.15 4.64 30.30
C LEU A 374 11.34 5.21 31.69
N LYS A 375 12.17 4.53 32.48
CA LYS A 375 12.68 5.02 33.77
C LYS A 375 14.20 4.92 33.78
N LYS A 376 14.85 5.77 34.56
CA LYS A 376 16.30 5.69 34.81
C LYS A 376 16.64 4.38 35.52
N GLY A 377 17.65 3.67 35.08
CA GLY A 377 18.07 2.37 35.61
C GLY A 377 17.55 1.23 34.76
N THR A 378 17.25 0.10 35.39
CA THR A 378 16.77 -1.11 34.69
C THR A 378 15.32 -0.99 34.29
N ASN A 379 15.02 -1.27 33.03
CA ASN A 379 13.69 -1.31 32.46
C ASN A 379 13.35 -2.76 32.07
N GLU A 380 12.11 -3.16 32.30
CA GLU A 380 11.55 -4.42 31.83
C GLU A 380 10.97 -4.23 30.44
N LEU A 381 11.33 -5.11 29.52
CA LEU A 381 10.82 -5.13 28.13
C LEU A 381 10.05 -6.42 27.90
N GLU A 382 8.82 -6.28 27.45
CA GLU A 382 7.98 -7.37 26.98
C GLU A 382 7.56 -7.10 25.54
N ILE A 383 7.79 -8.08 24.64
CA ILE A 383 7.40 -8.00 23.24
C ILE A 383 6.57 -9.23 22.90
N GLU A 384 5.29 -9.04 22.61
CA GLU A 384 4.41 -10.08 22.10
C GLU A 384 4.52 -10.13 20.58
N VAL A 385 5.06 -11.21 20.01
CA VAL A 385 5.19 -11.39 18.57
C VAL A 385 4.18 -12.42 18.10
N THR A 386 3.39 -12.07 17.09
CA THR A 386 2.40 -12.96 16.48
C THR A 386 2.69 -13.16 15.01
N ASN A 387 2.80 -14.43 14.58
CA ASN A 387 3.00 -14.81 13.19
C ASN A 387 1.70 -15.34 12.53
N THR A 388 1.78 -15.76 11.27
CA THR A 388 0.66 -16.31 10.52
C THR A 388 0.44 -17.79 10.79
N TRP A 389 -0.74 -18.33 10.43
CA TRP A 389 -1.10 -19.76 10.61
C TRP A 389 -0.37 -20.73 9.67
N ALA A 390 0.42 -20.25 8.72
CA ALA A 390 1.01 -21.07 7.66
C ALA A 390 1.84 -22.24 8.16
N ASN A 391 2.74 -22.02 9.14
CA ASN A 391 3.63 -23.07 9.64
C ASN A 391 2.88 -24.15 10.44
N ALA A 392 1.89 -23.75 11.24
CA ALA A 392 1.10 -24.72 12.01
C ALA A 392 0.21 -25.58 11.11
N LEU A 393 -0.41 -25.00 10.08
CA LEU A 393 -1.20 -25.75 9.10
C LEU A 393 -0.31 -26.74 8.34
N LYS A 394 0.90 -26.33 7.96
CA LYS A 394 1.88 -27.22 7.31
C LYS A 394 2.32 -28.34 8.25
N GLY A 395 2.63 -28.01 9.51
CA GLY A 395 2.98 -29.02 10.52
C GLY A 395 1.86 -30.03 10.75
N THR A 396 0.60 -29.58 10.73
CA THR A 396 -0.57 -30.48 10.85
C THR A 396 -0.66 -31.45 9.67
N ASP A 397 -0.47 -30.97 8.46
CA ASP A 397 -0.43 -31.80 7.24
C ASP A 397 0.70 -32.84 7.24
N GLU A 398 1.81 -32.55 7.92
CA GLU A 398 2.99 -33.42 8.06
C GLU A 398 2.95 -34.30 9.31
N GLY A 399 1.88 -34.27 10.13
CA GLY A 399 1.77 -34.95 11.40
C GLY A 399 2.65 -34.36 12.51
N LYS A 400 3.06 -33.10 12.37
CA LYS A 400 3.95 -32.35 13.27
C LYS A 400 3.26 -31.11 13.85
N ALA A 401 1.96 -31.20 14.14
CA ALA A 401 1.19 -30.11 14.70
C ALA A 401 1.86 -29.58 15.99
N PRO A 402 2.09 -28.25 16.11
CA PRO A 402 2.75 -27.68 17.29
C PRO A 402 1.87 -27.70 18.54
N PHE A 403 0.55 -27.79 18.38
CA PHE A 403 -0.49 -27.91 19.42
C PHE A 403 -1.76 -28.51 18.82
N GLU A 404 -2.73 -28.88 19.66
CA GLU A 404 -3.99 -29.50 19.25
C GLU A 404 -5.01 -28.45 18.73
N GLY A 405 -6.01 -28.92 17.97
CA GLY A 405 -7.13 -28.09 17.51
C GLY A 405 -6.85 -27.25 16.26
N ILE A 406 -5.74 -27.46 15.59
CA ILE A 406 -5.43 -26.77 14.33
C ILE A 406 -6.21 -27.45 13.20
N TRP A 407 -7.16 -26.72 12.62
CA TRP A 407 -7.99 -27.21 11.52
C TRP A 407 -8.40 -26.11 10.56
N THR A 408 -8.56 -26.46 9.28
CA THR A 408 -9.13 -25.59 8.24
C THR A 408 -9.88 -26.42 7.20
N ASN A 409 -10.99 -25.90 6.69
CA ASN A 409 -11.69 -26.47 5.53
C ASN A 409 -11.13 -25.94 4.20
N ALA A 410 -10.25 -24.97 4.22
CA ALA A 410 -9.55 -24.50 3.03
C ALA A 410 -8.49 -25.51 2.63
N LYS A 411 -8.43 -25.83 1.33
CA LYS A 411 -7.28 -26.60 0.81
C LYS A 411 -6.03 -25.77 0.99
N TYR A 412 -5.18 -26.18 1.92
CA TYR A 412 -3.87 -25.58 2.10
C TYR A 412 -3.05 -25.77 0.84
N ARG A 413 -2.58 -24.70 0.26
CA ARG A 413 -1.74 -24.78 -0.93
C ARG A 413 -0.33 -25.13 -0.50
N LYS A 414 0.09 -26.32 -0.80
CA LYS A 414 1.50 -26.71 -0.74
C LYS A 414 2.28 -26.01 -1.84
N GLN A 415 2.47 -24.71 -1.70
CA GLN A 415 3.48 -24.00 -2.47
C GLN A 415 4.76 -24.07 -1.65
N GLU A 416 5.72 -24.81 -2.19
CA GLU A 416 7.08 -24.96 -1.67
C GLU A 416 7.21 -25.62 -0.29
N ASN A 417 8.20 -26.50 -0.16
CA ASN A 417 8.49 -27.25 1.06
C ASN A 417 9.15 -26.40 2.17
N THR A 418 9.12 -25.09 2.10
CA THR A 418 9.76 -24.20 3.05
C THR A 418 8.77 -23.66 4.07
N LEU A 419 9.17 -23.64 5.34
CA LEU A 419 8.47 -22.91 6.38
C LEU A 419 8.68 -21.40 6.20
N LEU A 420 7.67 -20.62 6.55
CA LEU A 420 7.83 -19.16 6.60
C LEU A 420 8.66 -18.78 7.82
N PRO A 421 9.53 -17.79 7.73
CA PRO A 421 10.20 -17.24 8.91
C PRO A 421 9.19 -16.82 9.98
N GLY A 422 9.56 -16.93 11.24
CA GLY A 422 8.70 -16.57 12.36
C GLY A 422 9.48 -16.00 13.52
N GLY A 423 8.88 -15.04 14.23
CA GLY A 423 9.45 -14.50 15.45
C GLY A 423 10.06 -13.11 15.31
N LEU A 424 10.85 -12.76 16.30
CA LEU A 424 11.62 -11.52 16.38
C LEU A 424 13.07 -11.82 16.06
N LEU A 425 13.57 -11.25 14.98
CA LEU A 425 14.94 -11.49 14.50
C LEU A 425 15.88 -10.33 14.81
N GLY A 426 15.32 -9.15 15.11
CA GLY A 426 16.10 -7.98 15.44
C GLY A 426 16.83 -7.34 14.24
N PRO A 427 17.90 -6.57 14.46
CA PRO A 427 18.43 -6.22 15.78
C PRO A 427 17.52 -5.27 16.56
N LEU A 428 17.54 -5.35 17.89
CA LEU A 428 16.91 -4.36 18.75
C LEU A 428 17.87 -3.20 19.02
N TYR A 429 17.38 -1.99 18.87
CA TYR A 429 18.13 -0.78 19.25
C TYR A 429 17.19 0.35 19.63
N LEU A 430 17.72 1.32 20.35
CA LEU A 430 17.01 2.52 20.76
C LEU A 430 17.46 3.70 19.90
N GLU A 431 16.50 4.38 19.30
CA GLU A 431 16.71 5.65 18.60
C GLU A 431 16.28 6.78 19.52
N GLN A 432 17.15 7.74 19.75
CA GLN A 432 16.83 8.94 20.53
C GLN A 432 16.89 10.17 19.65
N SER A 433 15.79 10.95 19.61
CA SER A 433 15.78 12.28 18.99
C SER A 433 16.38 13.29 19.95
N ASN A 434 17.38 14.05 19.51
CA ASN A 434 17.94 15.18 20.26
C ASN A 434 17.12 16.44 20.11
#